data_5a751b5683a9de7b24e327d5f51f0fff
#
_entry.id   5a751b5683a9de7b24e327d5f51f0fff
#
_cell.length_a   1.000
_cell.length_b   1.000
_cell.length_c   1.000
_cell.angle_alpha   90.00
_cell.angle_beta   90.00
_cell.angle_gamma   90.00
#
_symmetry.space_group_name_H-M   'P 1'
#
loop_
_entity.id
_entity.type
_entity.pdbx_description
1 polymer ?
#
loop_
_entity_poly.entity_id
_entity_poly.type
_entity_poly.pdbx_seq_one_letter_code
_entity_poly.pdbx_strand_id
1 'polypeptide(L)'
;MAKNNSCMIRMRNHGNHKVELIENITRKSSLFSLFKEKDFESFEKNDTTVFIHRFGITPEMFYNEKDLVENFILTSFCYDLDGVKFIDSIENNNLHIYGTQFHPEKIPYLRTKKYKRNHDIDSIRRSQLLAIKVVDIGRNYSPKKRIIEIDKFKEKFHVISSFIGSNLKYLYNKELNLYYFAKQFYG
;
A
#
# COMPACT_ATOMS: atom_id res chain seq x y z
N MET A 1 -5.03 11.87 -12.29
CA MET A 1 -5.29 10.44 -12.54
C MET A 1 -5.53 10.25 -14.01
N ALA A 2 -5.06 9.13 -14.58
CA ALA A 2 -5.25 8.82 -15.99
C ALA A 2 -6.75 8.88 -16.35
N LYS A 3 -7.07 9.60 -17.41
CA LYS A 3 -8.46 9.78 -17.87
C LYS A 3 -9.03 8.54 -18.56
N ASN A 4 -8.18 7.54 -18.79
CA ASN A 4 -8.54 6.36 -19.57
C ASN A 4 -8.08 5.08 -18.86
N ASN A 5 -8.96 4.09 -18.76
CA ASN A 5 -8.65 2.76 -18.23
C ASN A 5 -7.75 1.92 -19.18
N SER A 6 -7.43 2.42 -20.36
CA SER A 6 -6.56 1.75 -21.34
C SER A 6 -5.09 1.67 -20.90
N CYS A 7 -4.70 2.39 -19.83
CA CYS A 7 -3.35 2.32 -19.28
C CYS A 7 -3.09 1.09 -18.39
N MET A 8 -4.04 0.16 -18.28
CA MET A 8 -3.88 -1.04 -17.46
C MET A 8 -4.00 -2.30 -18.31
N ILE A 9 -3.14 -3.27 -18.08
CA ILE A 9 -3.22 -4.61 -18.67
C ILE A 9 -3.57 -5.65 -17.62
N ARG A 10 -4.14 -6.77 -18.08
CA ARG A 10 -4.40 -7.92 -17.22
C ARG A 10 -3.08 -8.62 -16.91
N MET A 11 -2.89 -8.97 -15.63
CA MET A 11 -1.68 -9.57 -15.10
C MET A 11 -1.99 -10.85 -14.34
N ARG A 12 -1.01 -11.76 -14.28
CA ARG A 12 -1.05 -12.96 -13.44
C ARG A 12 -0.17 -12.73 -12.22
N ASN A 13 -0.74 -12.12 -11.18
CA ASN A 13 0.04 -11.78 -10.01
C ASN A 13 -0.62 -12.25 -8.71
N HIS A 14 -0.06 -13.29 -8.12
CA HIS A 14 -0.48 -13.84 -6.83
C HIS A 14 0.73 -14.32 -6.06
N GLY A 15 0.85 -13.96 -4.80
CA GLY A 15 1.90 -14.46 -3.92
C GLY A 15 2.91 -13.41 -3.50
N ASN A 16 4.06 -13.90 -3.10
CA ASN A 16 5.18 -13.06 -2.69
C ASN A 16 6.15 -12.88 -3.85
N HIS A 17 6.66 -11.67 -4.01
CA HIS A 17 7.61 -11.32 -5.05
C HIS A 17 8.71 -10.40 -4.52
N LYS A 18 9.80 -10.37 -5.25
CA LYS A 18 10.87 -9.38 -5.10
C LYS A 18 10.44 -8.07 -5.75
N VAL A 19 11.05 -6.99 -5.32
CA VAL A 19 10.87 -5.66 -5.89
C VAL A 19 12.16 -5.22 -6.56
N GLU A 20 12.06 -4.68 -7.77
CA GLU A 20 13.17 -4.03 -8.45
C GLU A 20 13.14 -2.54 -8.10
N LEU A 21 14.16 -2.06 -7.39
CA LEU A 21 14.25 -0.65 -6.99
C LEU A 21 14.79 0.21 -8.14
N ILE A 22 14.28 1.43 -8.25
CA ILE A 22 14.91 2.46 -9.08
C ILE A 22 15.93 3.18 -8.19
N GLU A 23 17.14 2.67 -8.16
CA GLU A 23 18.19 2.83 -7.16
C GLU A 23 18.24 4.22 -6.48
N ASN A 24 18.60 5.24 -7.23
CA ASN A 24 18.73 6.61 -6.69
C ASN A 24 17.40 7.27 -6.35
N ILE A 25 16.31 6.81 -6.93
CA ILE A 25 14.97 7.37 -6.71
C ILE A 25 14.35 6.75 -5.47
N THR A 26 14.35 5.41 -5.36
CA THR A 26 13.71 4.70 -4.24
C THR A 26 14.34 5.08 -2.90
N ARG A 27 15.67 5.18 -2.83
CA ARG A 27 16.37 5.58 -1.61
C ARG A 27 16.11 7.03 -1.18
N LYS A 28 15.66 7.88 -2.09
CA LYS A 28 15.25 9.27 -1.82
C LYS A 28 13.73 9.43 -1.68
N SER A 29 12.98 8.35 -1.86
CA SER A 29 11.54 8.34 -1.76
C SER A 29 11.06 8.74 -0.37
N SER A 30 10.06 9.60 -0.32
CA SER A 30 9.41 9.96 0.94
C SER A 30 8.72 8.75 1.58
N LEU A 31 8.09 7.89 0.77
CA LEU A 31 7.39 6.70 1.26
C LEU A 31 8.34 5.73 1.98
N PHE A 32 9.55 5.52 1.43
CA PHE A 32 10.55 4.60 1.97
C PHE A 32 11.58 5.26 2.90
N SER A 33 11.37 6.51 3.32
CA SER A 33 12.35 7.28 4.09
C SER A 33 12.72 6.72 5.46
N LEU A 34 11.94 5.79 6.00
CA LEU A 34 12.24 5.06 7.25
C LEU A 34 13.02 3.76 7.02
N PHE A 35 13.19 3.35 5.75
CA PHE A 35 13.97 2.16 5.41
C PHE A 35 15.46 2.44 5.59
N LYS A 36 16.16 1.43 6.10
CA LYS A 36 17.63 1.37 6.15
C LYS A 36 18.14 0.53 4.98
N GLU A 37 19.46 0.57 4.70
CA GLU A 37 20.05 -0.18 3.59
C GLU A 37 19.67 -1.67 3.60
N LYS A 38 19.74 -2.32 4.75
CA LYS A 38 19.30 -3.71 4.91
C LYS A 38 17.84 -3.97 4.52
N ASP A 39 16.97 -2.96 4.61
CA ASP A 39 15.56 -3.06 4.24
C ASP A 39 15.41 -3.04 2.73
N PHE A 40 16.16 -2.18 2.05
CA PHE A 40 16.23 -2.12 0.59
C PHE A 40 16.81 -3.42 0.02
N GLU A 41 17.97 -3.87 0.55
CA GLU A 41 18.57 -5.12 0.12
C GLU A 41 17.61 -6.32 0.26
N SER A 42 16.91 -6.41 1.38
CA SER A 42 15.96 -7.49 1.60
C SER A 42 14.74 -7.36 0.70
N PHE A 43 14.33 -6.14 0.35
CA PHE A 43 13.22 -5.86 -0.54
C PHE A 43 13.51 -6.34 -1.98
N GLU A 44 14.78 -6.23 -2.42
CA GLU A 44 15.25 -6.69 -3.73
C GLU A 44 15.59 -8.18 -3.78
N LYS A 45 16.15 -8.73 -2.71
CA LYS A 45 16.67 -10.10 -2.71
C LYS A 45 15.62 -11.15 -2.36
N ASN A 46 14.64 -10.79 -1.55
CA ASN A 46 13.70 -11.73 -0.96
C ASN A 46 12.26 -11.49 -1.44
N ASP A 47 11.49 -12.55 -1.58
CA ASP A 47 10.07 -12.50 -1.91
C ASP A 47 9.26 -12.03 -0.69
N THR A 48 9.30 -10.73 -0.41
CA THR A 48 8.79 -10.14 0.82
C THR A 48 7.57 -9.26 0.65
N THR A 49 7.16 -9.00 -0.59
CA THR A 49 5.94 -8.24 -0.91
C THR A 49 4.82 -9.17 -1.31
N VAL A 50 3.59 -8.83 -0.94
CA VAL A 50 2.40 -9.63 -1.27
C VAL A 50 1.58 -8.95 -2.35
N PHE A 51 1.35 -9.65 -3.42
CA PHE A 51 0.51 -9.20 -4.54
C PHE A 51 -0.75 -10.05 -4.66
N ILE A 52 -1.90 -9.40 -4.85
CA ILE A 52 -3.20 -10.02 -5.12
C ILE A 52 -3.98 -9.07 -6.03
N HIS A 53 -3.55 -8.90 -7.27
CA HIS A 53 -4.22 -8.02 -8.22
C HIS A 53 -4.33 -8.67 -9.58
N ARG A 54 -5.26 -8.17 -10.38
CA ARG A 54 -5.56 -8.67 -11.74
C ARG A 54 -5.11 -7.74 -12.83
N PHE A 55 -4.81 -6.50 -12.49
CA PHE A 55 -4.43 -5.45 -13.43
C PHE A 55 -3.21 -4.72 -12.91
N GLY A 56 -2.37 -4.25 -13.81
CA GLY A 56 -1.21 -3.43 -13.51
C GLY A 56 -0.91 -2.49 -14.66
N ILE A 57 0.00 -1.56 -14.40
CA ILE A 57 0.47 -0.58 -15.37
C ILE A 57 1.91 -0.95 -15.72
N THR A 58 2.21 -1.12 -17.02
CA THR A 58 3.60 -1.33 -17.44
C THR A 58 4.36 0.01 -17.45
N PRO A 59 5.71 -0.01 -17.36
CA PRO A 59 6.50 1.21 -17.52
C PRO A 59 6.19 1.96 -18.81
N GLU A 60 6.03 1.24 -19.93
CA GLU A 60 5.68 1.83 -21.21
C GLU A 60 4.34 2.58 -21.16
N MET A 61 3.32 1.96 -20.60
CA MET A 61 1.99 2.58 -20.43
C MET A 61 2.06 3.82 -19.53
N PHE A 62 2.87 3.78 -18.47
CA PHE A 62 3.06 4.92 -17.59
C PHE A 62 3.68 6.09 -18.35
N TYR A 63 4.77 5.85 -19.08
CA TYR A 63 5.48 6.90 -19.79
C TYR A 63 4.69 7.47 -20.98
N ASN A 64 3.76 6.74 -21.53
CA ASN A 64 2.85 7.21 -22.56
C ASN A 64 1.68 8.05 -22.03
N GLU A 65 1.41 8.02 -20.72
CA GLU A 65 0.35 8.79 -20.08
C GLU A 65 0.93 10.06 -19.44
N LYS A 66 0.79 11.20 -20.15
CA LYS A 66 1.31 12.50 -19.76
C LYS A 66 0.92 12.89 -18.33
N ASP A 67 -0.36 12.71 -17.96
CA ASP A 67 -0.87 13.04 -16.63
C ASP A 67 -0.19 12.21 -15.52
N LEU A 68 0.27 10.99 -15.81
CA LEU A 68 1.01 10.17 -14.85
C LEU A 68 2.46 10.66 -14.73
N VAL A 69 3.14 10.85 -15.84
CA VAL A 69 4.55 11.29 -15.87
C VAL A 69 4.76 12.65 -15.24
N GLU A 70 3.84 13.59 -15.47
CA GLU A 70 3.93 14.94 -14.91
C GLU A 70 3.66 15.00 -13.41
N ASN A 71 2.89 14.04 -12.88
CA ASN A 71 2.42 14.08 -11.50
C ASN A 71 3.04 13.05 -10.57
N PHE A 72 3.65 11.99 -11.10
CA PHE A 72 4.16 10.90 -10.26
C PHE A 72 5.59 10.53 -10.60
N ILE A 73 6.31 10.16 -9.56
CA ILE A 73 7.64 9.58 -9.65
C ILE A 73 7.50 8.07 -9.43
N LEU A 74 8.06 7.28 -10.35
CA LEU A 74 8.18 5.84 -10.17
C LEU A 74 9.28 5.55 -9.16
N THR A 75 8.98 4.69 -8.20
CA THR A 75 9.95 4.32 -7.16
C THR A 75 10.38 2.86 -7.24
N SER A 76 9.52 1.97 -7.73
CA SER A 76 9.90 0.56 -7.91
C SER A 76 9.07 -0.15 -8.96
N PHE A 77 9.58 -1.30 -9.40
CA PHE A 77 8.94 -2.22 -10.33
C PHE A 77 8.85 -3.61 -9.72
N CYS A 78 8.00 -4.43 -10.31
CA CYS A 78 7.93 -5.85 -10.06
C CYS A 78 7.65 -6.62 -11.36
N TYR A 79 7.72 -7.94 -11.32
CA TYR A 79 7.40 -8.82 -12.44
C TYR A 79 6.26 -9.74 -12.04
N ASP A 80 5.34 -9.98 -12.96
CA ASP A 80 4.29 -10.96 -12.77
C ASP A 80 4.79 -12.40 -13.06
N LEU A 81 3.93 -13.39 -12.91
CA LEU A 81 4.29 -14.80 -13.13
C LEU A 81 4.64 -15.13 -14.59
N ASP A 82 4.27 -14.28 -15.53
CA ASP A 82 4.58 -14.41 -16.95
C ASP A 82 5.82 -13.57 -17.34
N GLY A 83 6.47 -12.92 -16.37
CA GLY A 83 7.66 -12.09 -16.57
C GLY A 83 7.35 -10.68 -17.08
N VAL A 84 6.10 -10.26 -17.05
CA VAL A 84 5.71 -8.90 -17.46
C VAL A 84 6.07 -7.91 -16.36
N LYS A 85 6.89 -6.92 -16.71
CA LYS A 85 7.29 -5.84 -15.82
C LYS A 85 6.14 -4.86 -15.60
N PHE A 86 5.87 -4.52 -14.36
CA PHE A 86 4.84 -3.56 -13.98
C PHE A 86 5.33 -2.62 -12.87
N ILE A 87 4.62 -1.51 -12.74
CA ILE A 87 4.88 -0.51 -11.70
C ILE A 87 4.41 -1.07 -10.37
N ASP A 88 5.31 -1.04 -9.40
CA ASP A 88 5.04 -1.51 -8.05
C ASP A 88 4.72 -0.37 -7.09
N SER A 89 5.48 0.73 -7.16
CA SER A 89 5.20 1.90 -6.32
C SER A 89 5.45 3.23 -7.02
N ILE A 90 4.66 4.22 -6.64
CA ILE A 90 4.71 5.59 -7.15
C ILE A 90 4.51 6.60 -6.03
N GLU A 91 5.02 7.80 -6.20
CA GLU A 91 4.76 8.91 -5.27
C GLU A 91 4.60 10.26 -5.97
N ASN A 92 3.80 11.13 -5.33
CA ASN A 92 3.76 12.55 -5.60
C ASN A 92 3.97 13.30 -4.27
N ASN A 93 5.17 13.85 -4.09
CA ASN A 93 5.54 14.49 -2.83
C ASN A 93 4.84 15.83 -2.60
N ASN A 94 4.47 16.54 -3.67
CA ASN A 94 3.79 17.83 -3.57
C ASN A 94 2.35 17.67 -3.08
N LEU A 95 1.68 16.62 -3.53
CA LEU A 95 0.29 16.34 -3.18
C LEU A 95 0.18 15.29 -2.05
N HIS A 96 1.30 14.76 -1.58
CA HIS A 96 1.37 13.69 -0.57
C HIS A 96 0.53 12.46 -0.94
N ILE A 97 0.59 12.07 -2.22
CA ILE A 97 -0.08 10.89 -2.75
C ILE A 97 0.96 9.79 -2.93
N TYR A 98 0.70 8.64 -2.38
CA TYR A 98 1.57 7.47 -2.42
C TYR A 98 0.76 6.25 -2.86
N GLY A 99 1.30 5.47 -3.77
CA GLY A 99 0.67 4.25 -4.28
C GLY A 99 1.62 3.07 -4.22
N THR A 100 1.12 1.94 -3.75
CA THR A 100 1.81 0.64 -3.84
C THR A 100 0.89 -0.38 -4.48
N GLN A 101 1.41 -1.21 -5.37
CA GLN A 101 0.67 -2.31 -5.96
C GLN A 101 0.66 -3.53 -5.03
N PHE A 102 1.70 -3.69 -4.23
CA PHE A 102 1.72 -4.70 -3.16
C PHE A 102 0.85 -4.29 -1.98
N HIS A 103 0.53 -5.28 -1.16
CA HIS A 103 -0.30 -5.15 0.02
C HIS A 103 0.54 -5.19 1.30
N PRO A 104 1.08 -4.05 1.79
CA PRO A 104 1.88 -4.04 3.01
C PRO A 104 1.07 -4.45 4.23
N GLU A 105 -0.24 -4.17 4.26
CA GLU A 105 -1.12 -4.51 5.36
C GLU A 105 -1.35 -6.02 5.54
N LYS A 106 -1.06 -6.83 4.51
CA LYS A 106 -1.33 -8.26 4.57
C LYS A 106 -0.23 -9.07 5.24
N ILE A 107 1.02 -8.62 5.13
CA ILE A 107 2.16 -9.36 5.67
C ILE A 107 2.09 -9.52 7.19
N PRO A 108 1.84 -8.46 7.98
CA PRO A 108 1.80 -8.62 9.44
C PRO A 108 0.64 -9.47 9.94
N TYR A 109 -0.48 -9.48 9.22
CA TYR A 109 -1.75 -9.91 9.82
C TYR A 109 -2.45 -11.05 9.08
N LEU A 110 -2.31 -11.16 7.77
CA LEU A 110 -3.10 -12.11 7.00
C LEU A 110 -2.40 -13.48 6.88
N ARG A 111 -2.85 -14.42 7.65
CA ARG A 111 -2.44 -15.85 7.55
C ARG A 111 -3.53 -16.65 6.88
N THR A 112 -3.24 -17.22 5.72
CA THR A 112 -4.18 -18.09 5.01
C THR A 112 -3.47 -19.36 4.56
N LYS A 113 -4.20 -20.50 4.56
CA LYS A 113 -3.68 -21.75 4.01
C LYS A 113 -3.49 -21.69 2.49
N LYS A 114 -4.24 -20.81 1.80
CA LYS A 114 -4.25 -20.71 0.33
C LYS A 114 -2.98 -20.08 -0.23
N TYR A 115 -2.39 -19.15 0.49
CA TYR A 115 -1.20 -18.43 0.03
C TYR A 115 -0.11 -18.52 1.07
N LYS A 116 0.98 -19.21 0.73
CA LYS A 116 2.19 -19.18 1.56
C LYS A 116 2.74 -17.75 1.52
N ARG A 117 2.77 -17.09 2.68
CA ARG A 117 3.26 -15.70 2.82
C ARG A 117 4.51 -15.69 3.67
N ASN A 118 5.38 -14.78 3.33
CA ASN A 118 6.56 -14.55 4.15
C ASN A 118 6.17 -13.70 5.36
N HIS A 119 6.15 -14.32 6.53
CA HIS A 119 5.89 -13.69 7.82
C HIS A 119 7.16 -13.55 8.65
N ASP A 120 8.33 -13.46 8.00
CA ASP A 120 9.56 -13.18 8.74
C ASP A 120 9.52 -11.80 9.38
N ILE A 121 10.35 -11.64 10.42
CA ILE A 121 10.37 -10.43 11.24
C ILE A 121 10.73 -9.18 10.43
N ASP A 122 11.59 -9.31 9.42
CA ASP A 122 12.00 -8.19 8.59
C ASP A 122 10.88 -7.76 7.63
N SER A 123 10.13 -8.70 7.06
CA SER A 123 8.96 -8.40 6.23
C SER A 123 7.85 -7.70 7.03
N ILE A 124 7.59 -8.17 8.25
CA ILE A 124 6.64 -7.53 9.17
C ILE A 124 7.11 -6.13 9.53
N ARG A 125 8.38 -5.97 9.88
CA ARG A 125 8.96 -4.67 10.24
C ARG A 125 8.87 -3.66 9.10
N ARG A 126 9.21 -4.03 7.87
CA ARG A 126 9.08 -3.14 6.70
C ARG A 126 7.64 -2.68 6.48
N SER A 127 6.68 -3.58 6.60
CA SER A 127 5.26 -3.24 6.51
C SER A 127 4.85 -2.24 7.60
N GLN A 128 5.36 -2.41 8.82
CA GLN A 128 5.12 -1.46 9.92
C GLN A 128 5.78 -0.10 9.65
N LEU A 129 6.99 -0.05 9.10
CA LEU A 129 7.66 1.21 8.74
C LEU A 129 6.84 2.00 7.70
N LEU A 130 6.27 1.34 6.71
CA LEU A 130 5.36 1.98 5.75
C LEU A 130 4.11 2.54 6.43
N ALA A 131 3.50 1.77 7.33
CA ALA A 131 2.34 2.23 8.09
C ALA A 131 2.66 3.45 8.97
N ILE A 132 3.80 3.42 9.68
CA ILE A 132 4.29 4.54 10.50
C ILE A 132 4.48 5.77 9.60
N LYS A 133 5.12 5.61 8.45
CA LYS A 133 5.37 6.73 7.53
C LYS A 133 4.07 7.37 7.04
N VAL A 134 3.07 6.58 6.65
CA VAL A 134 1.77 7.09 6.22
C VAL A 134 1.08 7.88 7.33
N VAL A 135 1.15 7.38 8.57
CA VAL A 135 0.61 8.08 9.74
C VAL A 135 1.35 9.41 10.00
N ASP A 136 2.68 9.41 9.89
CA ASP A 136 3.48 10.64 10.08
C ASP A 136 3.19 11.68 9.01
N ILE A 137 3.05 11.27 7.74
CA ILE A 137 2.62 12.15 6.66
C ILE A 137 1.25 12.75 7.01
N GLY A 138 0.28 11.92 7.39
CA GLY A 138 -1.05 12.38 7.78
C GLY A 138 -1.03 13.38 8.95
N ARG A 139 -0.19 13.14 9.95
CA ARG A 139 -0.05 14.05 11.10
C ARG A 139 0.58 15.39 10.73
N ASN A 140 1.60 15.38 9.88
CA ASN A 140 2.33 16.58 9.50
C ASN A 140 1.54 17.48 8.55
N TYR A 141 0.74 16.91 7.67
CA TYR A 141 -0.01 17.63 6.64
C TYR A 141 -1.51 17.74 6.91
N SER A 142 -1.99 17.15 7.99
CA SER A 142 -3.39 17.34 8.43
C SER A 142 -3.58 18.80 8.88
N PRO A 143 -4.62 19.49 8.42
CA PRO A 143 -4.91 20.84 8.88
C PRO A 143 -5.13 20.85 10.39
N LYS A 144 -4.33 21.63 11.11
CA LYS A 144 -4.28 21.71 12.58
C LYS A 144 -5.60 22.11 13.25
N LYS A 145 -6.68 22.37 12.50
CA LYS A 145 -7.97 22.86 12.98
C LYS A 145 -9.18 22.07 12.45
N ARG A 146 -9.06 20.77 12.27
CA ARG A 146 -10.30 19.99 12.23
C ARG A 146 -10.52 19.37 13.59
N ILE A 147 -11.18 20.12 14.46
CA ILE A 147 -12.01 19.51 15.48
C ILE A 147 -13.15 18.83 14.70
N ILE A 148 -12.93 17.60 14.28
CA ILE A 148 -14.03 16.75 13.83
C ILE A 148 -14.79 16.48 15.11
N GLU A 149 -15.99 17.05 15.24
CA GLU A 149 -16.89 16.65 16.28
C GLU A 149 -17.08 15.14 16.12
N ILE A 150 -16.57 14.38 17.08
CA ILE A 150 -16.49 12.90 16.99
C ILE A 150 -17.86 12.31 16.71
N ASP A 151 -18.92 12.93 17.22
CA ASP A 151 -20.28 12.46 17.02
C ASP A 151 -20.76 12.71 15.58
N LYS A 152 -20.49 13.88 14.99
CA LYS A 152 -20.75 14.12 13.56
C LYS A 152 -19.90 13.23 12.63
N PHE A 153 -18.69 12.91 13.05
CA PHE A 153 -17.85 11.95 12.32
C PHE A 153 -18.48 10.54 12.39
N LYS A 154 -18.92 10.10 13.56
CA LYS A 154 -19.59 8.81 13.75
C LYS A 154 -20.88 8.71 12.93
N GLU A 155 -21.71 9.77 12.90
CA GLU A 155 -22.92 9.82 12.08
C GLU A 155 -22.59 9.78 10.59
N LYS A 156 -21.68 10.63 10.13
CA LYS A 156 -21.30 10.72 8.71
C LYS A 156 -20.70 9.44 8.17
N PHE A 157 -19.89 8.75 8.94
CA PHE A 157 -19.18 7.54 8.53
C PHE A 157 -19.77 6.26 9.09
N HIS A 158 -20.96 6.33 9.71
CA HIS A 158 -21.64 5.18 10.32
C HIS A 158 -20.68 4.28 11.13
N VAL A 159 -19.90 4.92 11.99
CA VAL A 159 -18.94 4.20 12.84
C VAL A 159 -19.72 3.39 13.85
N ILE A 160 -19.87 2.11 13.61
CA ILE A 160 -20.45 1.19 14.57
C ILE A 160 -19.31 0.76 15.49
N SER A 161 -19.28 1.33 16.70
CA SER A 161 -18.42 0.82 17.76
C SER A 161 -19.21 -0.17 18.59
N SER A 162 -19.13 -1.45 18.28
CA SER A 162 -19.59 -2.49 19.19
C SER A 162 -18.38 -3.14 19.84
N PHE A 163 -18.38 -3.20 21.16
CA PHE A 163 -17.44 -4.02 21.91
C PHE A 163 -17.99 -5.44 21.96
N ILE A 164 -17.38 -6.34 21.22
CA ILE A 164 -17.63 -7.78 21.38
C ILE A 164 -16.38 -8.36 22.01
N GLY A 165 -16.46 -8.66 23.32
CA GLY A 165 -15.28 -9.11 24.05
C GLY A 165 -14.19 -8.05 24.11
N SER A 166 -13.05 -8.36 24.63
CA SER A 166 -11.96 -7.42 24.76
C SER A 166 -11.56 -6.77 23.42
N ASN A 167 -12.14 -5.60 23.09
CA ASN A 167 -11.56 -4.60 22.19
C ASN A 167 -11.73 -4.73 20.67
N LEU A 168 -12.78 -5.30 20.15
CA LEU A 168 -13.05 -5.27 18.71
C LEU A 168 -13.89 -4.04 18.32
N LYS A 169 -13.32 -3.14 17.51
CA LYS A 169 -14.01 -2.00 16.90
C LYS A 169 -14.28 -2.29 15.43
N TYR A 170 -15.52 -2.17 14.99
CA TYR A 170 -15.87 -2.19 13.57
C TYR A 170 -16.04 -0.76 13.07
N LEU A 171 -15.36 -0.42 12.00
CA LEU A 171 -15.57 0.79 11.24
C LEU A 171 -16.26 0.41 9.93
N TYR A 172 -17.49 0.83 9.75
CA TYR A 172 -18.22 0.71 8.50
C TYR A 172 -18.37 2.09 7.86
N ASN A 173 -17.90 2.25 6.65
CA ASN A 173 -18.17 3.41 5.82
C ASN A 173 -19.13 3.03 4.70
N LYS A 174 -20.38 3.49 4.80
CA LYS A 174 -21.45 3.18 3.86
C LYS A 174 -21.20 3.78 2.46
N GLU A 175 -20.55 4.93 2.38
CA GLU A 175 -20.25 5.59 1.10
C GLU A 175 -19.11 4.90 0.34
N LEU A 176 -18.18 4.28 1.07
CA LEU A 176 -17.01 3.61 0.50
C LEU A 176 -17.15 2.08 0.44
N ASN A 177 -18.24 1.52 0.97
CA ASN A 177 -18.44 0.06 1.12
C ASN A 177 -17.24 -0.67 1.76
N LEU A 178 -16.53 -0.02 2.68
CA LEU A 178 -15.33 -0.53 3.31
C LEU A 178 -15.67 -1.16 4.66
N TYR A 179 -15.48 -2.48 4.77
CA TYR A 179 -15.54 -3.21 6.02
C TYR A 179 -14.13 -3.46 6.55
N TYR A 180 -13.84 -2.93 7.73
CA TYR A 180 -12.63 -3.28 8.47
C TYR A 180 -12.98 -4.31 9.53
N PHE A 181 -12.55 -5.55 9.32
CA PHE A 181 -12.74 -6.61 10.31
C PHE A 181 -11.49 -6.77 11.16
N ALA A 182 -11.57 -6.40 12.41
CA ALA A 182 -10.52 -6.68 13.39
C ALA A 182 -10.53 -8.15 13.89
N LYS A 183 -11.54 -8.93 13.54
CA LYS A 183 -11.74 -10.31 14.04
C LYS A 183 -10.72 -11.35 13.55
N GLN A 184 -9.82 -11.00 12.61
CA GLN A 184 -8.81 -11.94 12.11
C GLN A 184 -7.52 -11.98 12.95
N PHE A 185 -7.46 -11.23 14.05
CA PHE A 185 -6.24 -11.11 14.87
C PHE A 185 -6.13 -12.14 16.00
N TYR A 186 -7.17 -12.92 16.28
CA TYR A 186 -7.24 -13.84 17.42
C TYR A 186 -7.88 -15.20 17.05
N GLY A 187 -7.49 -15.76 15.95
CA GLY A 187 -7.84 -17.13 15.54
C GLY A 187 -6.61 -17.97 15.35
#